data_2e7a82d75bd193102cd05925e8e4701f
#
_entry.id   2e7a82d75bd193102cd05925e8e4701f
#
_cell.length_a   1.000
_cell.length_b   1.000
_cell.length_c   1.000
_cell.angle_alpha   90.00
_cell.angle_beta   90.00
_cell.angle_gamma   90.00
#
_symmetry.space_group_name_H-M   'P 1'
#
loop_
_entity.id
_entity.type
_entity.pdbx_description
1 polymer ?
#
loop_
_entity_poly.entity_id
_entity_poly.type
_entity_poly.pdbx_seq_one_letter_code
_entity_poly.pdbx_strand_id
1 'polypeptide(L)'
;MPANRFFRHLEIAVVLTTSTLLSLSCNRDHVTTVAMIPKASADIFWQSVHAGAVKSALDHNVRIVWDGPPNETDIATEMQIVETMINRQVDAIALAPSDRSAFKIAVERAAKAKIPVIIYDSGIDSEDYRTFVATDNYLGGEMGADRLGALLKGKGRIVMVKTVPGGASTTAREDGFRHELNEKFPGIKILDERYGMASIAQSLSVTENMLTAHPDLDGIFCSNESASSGAAQALRARHSKIIAVGFDSSPMLLSLMQEGWINSLVIQDPFRMGETAFTEAVKALQGEKTPKKIFLPPHLLDMGNLHDPAIQAQLHPDLKKYLGSED
;
A
#
# COMPACT_ATOMS: atom_id res chain seq x y z
N MET A 1 -108.19 -13.87 8.47
CA MET A 1 -107.32 -14.29 9.60
C MET A 1 -105.89 -14.25 9.14
N PRO A 2 -105.17 -13.26 9.46
CA PRO A 2 -103.75 -13.21 9.05
C PRO A 2 -102.78 -13.28 10.21
N ALA A 3 -101.66 -13.94 9.99
CA ALA A 3 -100.55 -14.05 10.90
C ALA A 3 -99.51 -13.00 10.57
N ASN A 4 -99.17 -12.24 11.59
CA ASN A 4 -98.09 -11.29 11.57
C ASN A 4 -96.74 -12.03 11.70
N ARG A 5 -95.78 -11.75 10.83
CA ARG A 5 -94.43 -12.13 10.92
C ARG A 5 -93.50 -10.90 11.19
N PHE A 6 -92.99 -10.81 12.37
CA PHE A 6 -91.95 -9.89 12.70
C PHE A 6 -90.59 -10.31 12.09
N PHE A 7 -89.99 -9.49 11.27
CA PHE A 7 -88.62 -9.63 10.85
C PHE A 7 -87.69 -8.84 11.83
N ARG A 8 -86.91 -9.54 12.56
CA ARG A 8 -85.79 -8.95 13.33
C ARG A 8 -84.60 -8.76 12.38
N HIS A 9 -84.19 -7.54 12.19
CA HIS A 9 -82.90 -7.21 11.53
C HIS A 9 -81.76 -7.46 12.53
N LEU A 10 -80.92 -8.42 12.20
CA LEU A 10 -79.68 -8.69 12.91
C LEU A 10 -78.60 -7.87 12.21
N GLU A 11 -78.22 -6.77 12.81
CA GLU A 11 -77.00 -6.01 12.37
C GLU A 11 -75.73 -6.75 12.79
N ILE A 12 -75.05 -7.28 11.80
CA ILE A 12 -73.72 -7.85 12.02
C ILE A 12 -72.70 -6.70 11.96
N ALA A 13 -72.27 -6.27 13.10
CA ALA A 13 -71.14 -5.33 13.17
C ALA A 13 -69.85 -6.11 12.84
N VAL A 14 -69.29 -5.86 11.65
CA VAL A 14 -67.96 -6.32 11.26
C VAL A 14 -66.90 -5.40 11.90
N VAL A 15 -66.32 -5.85 12.98
CA VAL A 15 -65.16 -5.19 13.60
C VAL A 15 -63.96 -5.51 12.75
N LEU A 16 -63.51 -4.58 11.88
CA LEU A 16 -62.21 -4.61 11.22
C LEU A 16 -61.15 -4.28 12.25
N THR A 17 -60.53 -5.30 12.80
CA THR A 17 -59.25 -5.17 13.54
C THR A 17 -58.13 -4.97 12.54
N THR A 18 -57.76 -3.74 12.29
CA THR A 18 -56.50 -3.39 11.61
C THR A 18 -55.32 -3.77 12.50
N SER A 19 -54.79 -4.97 12.27
CA SER A 19 -53.52 -5.37 12.84
C SER A 19 -52.38 -4.53 12.21
N THR A 20 -52.01 -3.46 12.85
CA THR A 20 -50.80 -2.72 12.53
C THR A 20 -49.62 -3.60 12.93
N LEU A 21 -49.11 -4.37 11.97
CA LEU A 21 -47.78 -5.01 12.10
C LEU A 21 -46.74 -3.89 12.22
N LEU A 22 -46.43 -3.50 13.44
CA LEU A 22 -45.16 -2.83 13.75
C LEU A 22 -44.08 -3.82 13.34
N SER A 23 -43.54 -3.65 12.12
CA SER A 23 -42.24 -4.17 11.74
C SER A 23 -41.23 -3.52 12.68
N LEU A 24 -40.91 -4.18 13.79
CA LEU A 24 -39.66 -3.96 14.54
C LEU A 24 -38.56 -4.32 13.55
N SER A 25 -38.19 -3.35 12.71
CA SER A 25 -36.90 -3.34 12.08
C SER A 25 -35.89 -3.41 13.21
N CYS A 26 -35.29 -4.56 13.46
CA CYS A 26 -34.06 -4.67 14.21
C CYS A 26 -33.05 -3.84 13.44
N ASN A 27 -33.04 -2.54 13.72
CA ASN A 27 -31.95 -1.66 13.35
C ASN A 27 -30.77 -2.11 14.20
N ARG A 28 -30.08 -3.20 13.80
CA ARG A 28 -28.70 -3.41 14.25
C ARG A 28 -27.99 -2.16 13.77
N ASP A 29 -27.55 -1.34 14.70
CA ASP A 29 -26.75 -0.17 14.38
C ASP A 29 -25.63 -0.63 13.45
N HIS A 30 -25.77 -0.33 12.15
CA HIS A 30 -24.79 -0.72 11.15
C HIS A 30 -23.53 0.11 11.38
N VAL A 31 -22.48 -0.52 11.86
CA VAL A 31 -21.19 0.13 12.06
C VAL A 31 -20.48 0.16 10.72
N THR A 32 -20.41 1.35 10.11
CA THR A 32 -19.67 1.57 8.87
C THR A 32 -18.26 1.01 8.98
N THR A 33 -17.90 0.13 8.06
CA THR A 33 -16.68 -0.66 8.11
C THR A 33 -15.91 -0.55 6.80
N VAL A 34 -14.67 -0.11 6.88
CA VAL A 34 -13.72 -0.11 5.76
C VAL A 34 -12.69 -1.22 5.97
N ALA A 35 -12.58 -2.12 4.99
CA ALA A 35 -11.49 -3.10 4.96
C ALA A 35 -10.27 -2.48 4.29
N MET A 36 -9.13 -2.57 4.95
CA MET A 36 -7.85 -2.11 4.43
C MET A 36 -6.92 -3.30 4.30
N ILE A 37 -6.53 -3.62 3.06
CA ILE A 37 -5.82 -4.85 2.69
C ILE A 37 -4.44 -4.45 2.16
N PRO A 38 -3.36 -4.64 2.96
CA PRO A 38 -1.98 -4.40 2.54
C PRO A 38 -1.41 -5.59 1.78
N LYS A 39 -0.26 -5.41 1.11
CA LYS A 39 0.50 -6.52 0.49
C LYS A 39 1.15 -7.45 1.51
N ALA A 40 1.44 -6.93 2.72
CA ALA A 40 1.98 -7.69 3.84
C ALA A 40 1.57 -7.07 5.16
N SER A 41 1.61 -7.85 6.25
CA SER A 41 1.24 -7.38 7.59
C SER A 41 2.43 -7.16 8.53
N ALA A 42 3.60 -7.71 8.23
CA ALA A 42 4.73 -7.77 9.17
C ALA A 42 5.72 -6.60 9.07
N ASP A 43 5.86 -5.95 7.90
CA ASP A 43 6.90 -4.96 7.68
C ASP A 43 6.56 -3.61 8.32
N ILE A 44 7.60 -2.86 8.73
CA ILE A 44 7.45 -1.54 9.37
C ILE A 44 6.74 -0.53 8.44
N PHE A 45 6.96 -0.64 7.13
CA PHE A 45 6.25 0.14 6.14
C PHE A 45 4.72 -0.04 6.27
N TRP A 46 4.25 -1.29 6.33
CA TRP A 46 2.82 -1.59 6.46
C TRP A 46 2.25 -1.24 7.83
N GLN A 47 3.05 -1.34 8.90
CA GLN A 47 2.65 -0.84 10.22
C GLN A 47 2.44 0.69 10.20
N SER A 48 3.28 1.43 9.49
CA SER A 48 3.11 2.88 9.33
C SER A 48 1.85 3.23 8.53
N VAL A 49 1.57 2.49 7.45
CA VAL A 49 0.31 2.62 6.68
C VAL A 49 -0.89 2.34 7.58
N HIS A 50 -0.84 1.26 8.38
CA HIS A 50 -1.90 0.88 9.31
C HIS A 50 -2.16 2.01 10.33
N ALA A 51 -1.10 2.54 10.96
CA ALA A 51 -1.24 3.62 11.93
C ALA A 51 -1.90 4.88 11.33
N GLY A 52 -1.54 5.25 10.10
CA GLY A 52 -2.17 6.35 9.38
C GLY A 52 -3.65 6.08 9.09
N ALA A 53 -3.98 4.85 8.69
CA ALA A 53 -5.36 4.44 8.46
C ALA A 53 -6.20 4.44 9.74
N VAL A 54 -5.64 3.94 10.87
CA VAL A 54 -6.30 3.98 12.18
C VAL A 54 -6.54 5.42 12.62
N LYS A 55 -5.57 6.33 12.41
CA LYS A 55 -5.78 7.76 12.68
C LYS A 55 -7.02 8.27 11.95
N SER A 56 -7.11 8.04 10.65
CA SER A 56 -8.27 8.48 9.86
C SER A 56 -9.56 7.79 10.29
N ALA A 57 -9.51 6.51 10.65
CA ALA A 57 -10.66 5.76 11.16
C ALA A 57 -11.22 6.37 12.45
N LEU A 58 -10.35 6.78 13.38
CA LEU A 58 -10.73 7.46 14.61
C LEU A 58 -11.32 8.85 14.33
N ASP A 59 -10.69 9.63 13.47
CA ASP A 59 -11.13 10.98 13.10
C ASP A 59 -12.54 10.99 12.47
N HIS A 60 -12.92 9.92 11.77
CA HIS A 60 -14.21 9.79 11.09
C HIS A 60 -15.22 8.90 11.82
N ASN A 61 -14.84 8.28 12.94
CA ASN A 61 -15.66 7.32 13.69
C ASN A 61 -16.15 6.17 12.80
N VAL A 62 -15.25 5.59 11.98
CA VAL A 62 -15.49 4.47 11.07
C VAL A 62 -14.63 3.28 11.52
N ARG A 63 -15.21 2.08 11.50
CA ARG A 63 -14.47 0.87 11.86
C ARG A 63 -13.50 0.48 10.74
N ILE A 64 -12.24 0.27 11.10
CA ILE A 64 -11.25 -0.35 10.22
C ILE A 64 -11.19 -1.86 10.45
N VAL A 65 -11.09 -2.61 9.37
CA VAL A 65 -10.64 -4.02 9.37
C VAL A 65 -9.32 -4.04 8.61
N TRP A 66 -8.23 -4.25 9.33
CA TRP A 66 -6.90 -4.42 8.77
C TRP A 66 -6.60 -5.91 8.67
N ASP A 67 -6.43 -6.42 7.46
CA ASP A 67 -6.15 -7.83 7.20
C ASP A 67 -5.30 -7.95 5.92
N GLY A 68 -4.21 -8.69 5.99
CA GLY A 68 -3.27 -8.85 4.89
C GLY A 68 -2.45 -10.13 5.02
N PRO A 69 -1.84 -10.59 3.92
CA PRO A 69 -1.00 -11.78 3.93
C PRO A 69 0.27 -11.56 4.77
N PRO A 70 0.98 -12.63 5.15
CA PRO A 70 2.21 -12.52 5.93
C PRO A 70 3.37 -11.89 5.14
N ASN A 71 3.36 -11.96 3.79
CA ASN A 71 4.40 -11.43 2.91
C ASN A 71 3.84 -11.05 1.53
N GLU A 72 4.53 -10.18 0.80
CA GLU A 72 4.08 -9.62 -0.48
C GLU A 72 4.02 -10.63 -1.66
N THR A 73 4.54 -11.83 -1.48
CA THR A 73 4.50 -12.87 -2.53
C THR A 73 3.32 -13.83 -2.36
N ASP A 74 2.55 -13.73 -1.27
CA ASP A 74 1.39 -14.58 -1.02
C ASP A 74 0.11 -14.01 -1.61
N ILE A 75 0.09 -13.92 -2.96
CA ILE A 75 -1.05 -13.42 -3.75
C ILE A 75 -2.32 -14.22 -3.47
N ALA A 76 -2.18 -15.54 -3.19
CA ALA A 76 -3.34 -16.40 -2.95
C ALA A 76 -4.06 -16.03 -1.65
N THR A 77 -3.33 -15.81 -0.56
CA THR A 77 -3.90 -15.38 0.71
C THR A 77 -4.50 -13.97 0.58
N GLU A 78 -3.80 -13.03 -0.08
CA GLU A 78 -4.34 -11.68 -0.33
C GLU A 78 -5.67 -11.74 -1.10
N MET A 79 -5.77 -12.57 -2.14
CA MET A 79 -6.99 -12.78 -2.90
C MET A 79 -8.13 -13.34 -2.03
N GLN A 80 -7.84 -14.32 -1.16
CA GLN A 80 -8.84 -14.87 -0.24
C GLN A 80 -9.38 -13.82 0.74
N ILE A 81 -8.50 -12.91 1.20
CA ILE A 81 -8.90 -11.79 2.06
C ILE A 81 -9.83 -10.85 1.30
N VAL A 82 -9.47 -10.43 0.08
CA VAL A 82 -10.31 -9.56 -0.76
C VAL A 82 -11.69 -10.17 -0.98
N GLU A 83 -11.74 -11.46 -1.38
CA GLU A 83 -12.99 -12.18 -1.60
C GLU A 83 -13.81 -12.32 -0.31
N THR A 84 -13.16 -12.50 0.84
CA THR A 84 -13.83 -12.54 2.14
C THR A 84 -14.48 -11.20 2.47
N MET A 85 -13.81 -10.09 2.22
CA MET A 85 -14.36 -8.74 2.48
C MET A 85 -15.52 -8.42 1.54
N ILE A 86 -15.45 -8.83 0.27
CA ILE A 86 -16.58 -8.71 -0.68
C ILE A 86 -17.79 -9.53 -0.18
N ASN A 87 -17.57 -10.77 0.24
CA ASN A 87 -18.65 -11.66 0.71
C ASN A 87 -19.26 -11.20 2.05
N ARG A 88 -18.46 -10.56 2.92
CA ARG A 88 -18.95 -9.92 4.16
C ARG A 88 -19.69 -8.62 3.91
N GLN A 89 -19.72 -8.14 2.66
CA GLN A 89 -20.35 -6.87 2.28
C GLN A 89 -19.90 -5.71 3.17
N VAL A 90 -18.57 -5.57 3.35
CA VAL A 90 -18.01 -4.37 3.99
C VAL A 90 -18.38 -3.13 3.20
N ASP A 91 -18.43 -1.97 3.83
CA ASP A 91 -18.93 -0.75 3.18
C ASP A 91 -17.97 -0.21 2.13
N ALA A 92 -16.65 -0.36 2.35
CA ALA A 92 -15.61 -0.03 1.36
C ALA A 92 -14.39 -0.93 1.52
N ILE A 93 -13.62 -1.05 0.44
CA ILE A 93 -12.34 -1.76 0.41
C ILE A 93 -11.24 -0.80 -0.04
N ALA A 94 -10.17 -0.70 0.74
CA ALA A 94 -8.90 -0.14 0.30
C ALA A 94 -7.91 -1.29 0.11
N LEU A 95 -7.37 -1.43 -1.12
CA LEU A 95 -6.52 -2.55 -1.53
C LEU A 95 -5.17 -2.03 -2.05
N ALA A 96 -4.07 -2.59 -1.55
CA ALA A 96 -2.73 -2.45 -2.12
C ALA A 96 -2.38 -3.75 -2.86
N PRO A 97 -2.63 -3.86 -4.17
CA PRO A 97 -2.48 -5.14 -4.86
C PRO A 97 -1.00 -5.53 -5.00
N SER A 98 -0.65 -6.75 -4.60
CA SER A 98 0.70 -7.31 -4.79
C SER A 98 1.04 -7.53 -6.26
N ASP A 99 0.05 -7.83 -7.09
CA ASP A 99 0.17 -8.00 -8.54
C ASP A 99 -0.88 -7.17 -9.26
N ARG A 100 -0.46 -6.42 -10.30
CA ARG A 100 -1.32 -5.48 -11.02
C ARG A 100 -2.48 -6.14 -11.78
N SER A 101 -2.35 -7.38 -12.18
CA SER A 101 -3.31 -8.10 -13.02
C SER A 101 -4.19 -9.07 -12.22
N ALA A 102 -3.63 -9.69 -11.19
CA ALA A 102 -4.31 -10.75 -10.44
C ALA A 102 -5.63 -10.30 -9.80
N PHE A 103 -5.68 -9.09 -9.27
CA PHE A 103 -6.84 -8.58 -8.51
C PHE A 103 -7.90 -7.89 -9.36
N LYS A 104 -7.69 -7.76 -10.69
CA LYS A 104 -8.63 -7.08 -11.60
C LYS A 104 -10.06 -7.55 -11.44
N ILE A 105 -10.29 -8.86 -11.53
CA ILE A 105 -11.63 -9.45 -11.47
C ILE A 105 -12.28 -9.24 -10.10
N ALA A 106 -11.51 -9.33 -9.01
CA ALA A 106 -12.03 -9.11 -7.67
C ALA A 106 -12.48 -7.65 -7.47
N VAL A 107 -11.71 -6.69 -7.97
CA VAL A 107 -12.08 -5.26 -7.94
C VAL A 107 -13.33 -4.98 -8.78
N GLU A 108 -13.43 -5.56 -9.98
CA GLU A 108 -14.64 -5.46 -10.80
C GLU A 108 -15.89 -6.07 -10.10
N ARG A 109 -15.71 -7.18 -9.36
CA ARG A 109 -16.77 -7.79 -8.54
C ARG A 109 -17.20 -6.91 -7.39
N ALA A 110 -16.24 -6.32 -6.66
CA ALA A 110 -16.55 -5.36 -5.58
C ALA A 110 -17.37 -4.17 -6.13
N ALA A 111 -16.95 -3.60 -7.27
CA ALA A 111 -17.66 -2.51 -7.93
C ALA A 111 -19.09 -2.91 -8.34
N LYS A 112 -19.31 -4.13 -8.90
CA LYS A 112 -20.63 -4.67 -9.23
C LYS A 112 -21.49 -4.87 -7.97
N ALA A 113 -20.89 -5.23 -6.85
CA ALA A 113 -21.55 -5.33 -5.55
C ALA A 113 -21.83 -3.96 -4.91
N LYS A 114 -21.45 -2.85 -5.57
CA LYS A 114 -21.56 -1.47 -5.11
C LYS A 114 -20.68 -1.16 -3.89
N ILE A 115 -19.64 -1.93 -3.67
CA ILE A 115 -18.61 -1.66 -2.67
C ILE A 115 -17.57 -0.75 -3.32
N PRO A 116 -17.42 0.51 -2.89
CA PRO A 116 -16.39 1.39 -3.42
C PRO A 116 -15.00 0.84 -3.09
N VAL A 117 -14.12 0.84 -4.10
CA VAL A 117 -12.74 0.40 -3.96
C VAL A 117 -11.80 1.59 -4.07
N ILE A 118 -10.88 1.69 -3.14
CA ILE A 118 -9.73 2.58 -3.18
C ILE A 118 -8.51 1.70 -3.43
N ILE A 119 -7.74 2.03 -4.44
CA ILE A 119 -6.44 1.39 -4.67
C ILE A 119 -5.38 2.25 -3.98
N TYR A 120 -4.43 1.64 -3.27
CA TYR A 120 -3.34 2.38 -2.68
C TYR A 120 -2.00 1.68 -2.84
N ASP A 121 -0.90 2.40 -2.63
CA ASP A 121 0.49 1.97 -2.82
C ASP A 121 0.83 1.52 -4.24
N SER A 122 0.12 0.56 -4.78
CA SER A 122 0.43 -0.08 -6.06
C SER A 122 -0.76 -0.05 -7.01
N GLY A 123 -0.51 0.22 -8.29
CA GLY A 123 -1.55 0.28 -9.31
C GLY A 123 -2.10 -1.09 -9.70
N ILE A 124 -3.26 -1.07 -10.37
CA ILE A 124 -3.97 -2.25 -10.85
C ILE A 124 -4.41 -2.08 -12.31
N ASP A 125 -4.54 -3.18 -13.06
CA ASP A 125 -5.04 -3.19 -14.45
C ASP A 125 -6.58 -3.18 -14.52
N SER A 126 -7.19 -2.28 -13.78
CA SER A 126 -8.64 -2.02 -13.77
C SER A 126 -8.88 -0.52 -13.61
N GLU A 127 -10.05 -0.06 -14.05
CA GLU A 127 -10.53 1.31 -13.80
C GLU A 127 -11.72 1.34 -12.82
N ASP A 128 -12.15 0.17 -12.32
CA ASP A 128 -13.33 0.02 -11.45
C ASP A 128 -13.03 0.34 -9.97
N TYR A 129 -12.23 1.39 -9.76
CA TYR A 129 -11.93 1.95 -8.44
C TYR A 129 -12.26 3.45 -8.40
N ARG A 130 -12.45 4.00 -7.20
CA ARG A 130 -12.75 5.41 -6.99
C ARG A 130 -11.50 6.28 -7.08
N THR A 131 -10.50 5.95 -6.28
CA THR A 131 -9.26 6.72 -6.15
C THR A 131 -8.08 5.77 -6.10
N PHE A 132 -6.95 6.19 -6.67
CA PHE A 132 -5.65 5.56 -6.50
C PHE A 132 -4.73 6.50 -5.71
N VAL A 133 -4.27 6.07 -4.53
CA VAL A 133 -3.39 6.82 -3.63
C VAL A 133 -2.04 6.14 -3.58
N ALA A 134 -0.97 6.79 -4.01
CA ALA A 134 0.37 6.20 -4.02
C ALA A 134 1.45 7.27 -3.91
N THR A 135 2.67 6.84 -3.63
CA THR A 135 3.86 7.64 -3.93
C THR A 135 3.99 7.83 -5.44
N ASP A 136 4.50 8.96 -5.89
CA ASP A 136 4.96 9.10 -7.29
C ASP A 136 6.20 8.22 -7.48
N ASN A 137 5.92 6.94 -7.79
CA ASN A 137 6.95 5.90 -7.86
C ASN A 137 7.90 6.09 -9.05
N TYR A 138 7.40 6.64 -10.17
CA TYR A 138 8.24 6.92 -11.33
C TYR A 138 9.24 8.04 -11.02
N LEU A 139 8.76 9.15 -10.46
CA LEU A 139 9.60 10.23 -9.95
C LEU A 139 10.60 9.73 -8.90
N GLY A 140 10.17 8.83 -8.00
CA GLY A 140 11.07 8.22 -7.01
C GLY A 140 12.22 7.44 -7.66
N GLY A 141 11.94 6.74 -8.77
CA GLY A 141 12.96 6.08 -9.58
C GLY A 141 13.93 7.07 -10.22
N GLU A 142 13.42 8.14 -10.82
CA GLU A 142 14.22 9.23 -11.41
C GLU A 142 15.13 9.87 -10.34
N MET A 143 14.61 10.17 -9.15
CA MET A 143 15.40 10.70 -8.03
C MET A 143 16.54 9.75 -7.62
N GLY A 144 16.27 8.42 -7.61
CA GLY A 144 17.30 7.40 -7.34
C GLY A 144 18.41 7.42 -8.39
N ALA A 145 18.05 7.56 -9.66
CA ALA A 145 19.00 7.65 -10.78
C ALA A 145 19.83 8.94 -10.74
N ASP A 146 19.18 10.08 -10.51
CA ASP A 146 19.86 11.37 -10.33
C ASP A 146 20.91 11.30 -9.21
N ARG A 147 20.50 10.70 -8.07
CA ARG A 147 21.40 10.55 -6.94
C ARG A 147 22.58 9.62 -7.22
N LEU A 148 22.32 8.44 -7.78
CA LEU A 148 23.39 7.48 -8.11
C LEU A 148 24.29 8.04 -9.19
N GLY A 149 23.73 8.67 -10.22
CA GLY A 149 24.46 9.31 -11.31
C GLY A 149 25.39 10.42 -10.83
N ALA A 150 24.93 11.26 -9.90
CA ALA A 150 25.75 12.31 -9.28
C ALA A 150 26.89 11.72 -8.46
N LEU A 151 26.64 10.69 -7.64
CA LEU A 151 27.66 10.04 -6.82
C LEU A 151 28.72 9.33 -7.67
N LEU A 152 28.32 8.73 -8.79
CA LEU A 152 29.22 8.08 -9.76
C LEU A 152 29.84 9.05 -10.76
N LYS A 153 29.51 10.35 -10.68
CA LYS A 153 30.01 11.40 -11.60
C LYS A 153 29.70 11.08 -13.07
N GLY A 154 28.53 10.49 -13.32
CA GLY A 154 28.01 10.20 -14.64
C GLY A 154 28.61 9.00 -15.37
N LYS A 155 29.43 8.16 -14.71
CA LYS A 155 30.10 7.01 -15.32
C LYS A 155 30.13 5.84 -14.36
N GLY A 156 29.94 4.61 -14.87
CA GLY A 156 30.08 3.42 -14.05
C GLY A 156 29.28 2.23 -14.54
N ARG A 157 29.49 1.12 -13.87
CA ARG A 157 28.81 -0.16 -14.08
C ARG A 157 28.00 -0.46 -12.83
N ILE A 158 26.72 -0.64 -12.97
CA ILE A 158 25.82 -0.85 -11.87
C ILE A 158 24.98 -2.09 -12.04
N VAL A 159 24.37 -2.54 -10.94
CA VAL A 159 23.33 -3.56 -10.95
C VAL A 159 22.07 -3.04 -10.26
N MET A 160 20.95 -3.68 -10.51
CA MET A 160 19.66 -3.36 -9.88
C MET A 160 19.12 -4.57 -9.12
N VAL A 161 18.79 -4.37 -7.85
CA VAL A 161 18.06 -5.35 -7.04
C VAL A 161 16.59 -4.96 -7.05
N LYS A 162 15.78 -5.76 -7.73
CA LYS A 162 14.35 -5.55 -7.97
C LYS A 162 13.52 -6.27 -6.91
N THR A 163 12.26 -5.84 -6.73
CA THR A 163 11.41 -6.41 -5.68
C THR A 163 10.77 -7.73 -6.11
N VAL A 164 9.69 -7.67 -6.88
CA VAL A 164 8.94 -8.83 -7.38
C VAL A 164 8.46 -8.58 -8.81
N PRO A 165 8.30 -9.61 -9.63
CA PRO A 165 7.58 -9.48 -10.89
C PRO A 165 6.11 -9.11 -10.65
N GLY A 166 5.52 -8.27 -11.51
CA GLY A 166 4.09 -7.91 -11.44
C GLY A 166 3.74 -6.79 -10.46
N GLY A 167 4.63 -6.40 -9.55
CA GLY A 167 4.42 -5.28 -8.63
C GLY A 167 4.45 -3.94 -9.37
N ALA A 168 3.32 -3.22 -9.44
CA ALA A 168 3.22 -2.00 -10.24
C ALA A 168 4.04 -0.84 -9.68
N SER A 169 4.06 -0.64 -8.36
CA SER A 169 4.81 0.45 -7.71
C SER A 169 6.33 0.32 -7.93
N THR A 170 6.88 -0.87 -7.67
CA THR A 170 8.32 -1.12 -7.80
C THR A 170 8.77 -1.17 -9.25
N THR A 171 7.93 -1.69 -10.17
CA THR A 171 8.18 -1.59 -11.61
C THR A 171 8.26 -0.12 -12.07
N ALA A 172 7.37 0.74 -11.59
CA ALA A 172 7.43 2.17 -11.92
C ALA A 172 8.72 2.84 -11.42
N ARG A 173 9.22 2.48 -10.23
CA ARG A 173 10.54 2.95 -9.72
C ARG A 173 11.68 2.50 -10.61
N GLU A 174 11.67 1.23 -11.01
CA GLU A 174 12.67 0.63 -11.88
C GLU A 174 12.67 1.27 -13.28
N ASP A 175 11.49 1.56 -13.82
CA ASP A 175 11.34 2.21 -15.12
C ASP A 175 11.75 3.67 -15.08
N GLY A 176 11.36 4.43 -14.06
CA GLY A 176 11.82 5.81 -13.84
C GLY A 176 13.33 5.89 -13.68
N PHE A 177 13.92 4.95 -12.92
CA PHE A 177 15.37 4.86 -12.77
C PHE A 177 16.09 4.62 -14.10
N ARG A 178 15.61 3.66 -14.91
CA ARG A 178 16.20 3.39 -16.24
C ARG A 178 16.05 4.57 -17.20
N HIS A 179 14.88 5.19 -17.20
CA HIS A 179 14.61 6.36 -18.03
C HIS A 179 15.62 7.46 -17.75
N GLU A 180 15.73 7.85 -16.49
CA GLU A 180 16.58 8.95 -16.07
C GLU A 180 18.08 8.68 -16.29
N LEU A 181 18.53 7.43 -16.04
CA LEU A 181 19.90 7.04 -16.36
C LEU A 181 20.19 7.18 -17.85
N ASN A 182 19.28 6.75 -18.71
CA ASN A 182 19.48 6.80 -20.18
C ASN A 182 19.53 8.25 -20.67
N GLU A 183 18.69 9.12 -20.13
CA GLU A 183 18.59 10.52 -20.55
C GLU A 183 19.76 11.35 -20.02
N LYS A 184 20.07 11.24 -18.72
CA LYS A 184 21.04 12.15 -18.08
C LYS A 184 22.44 11.54 -17.90
N PHE A 185 22.55 10.23 -17.77
CA PHE A 185 23.81 9.54 -17.41
C PHE A 185 24.17 8.40 -18.37
N PRO A 186 24.27 8.63 -19.69
CA PRO A 186 24.50 7.57 -20.68
C PRO A 186 25.83 6.82 -20.50
N GLY A 187 26.73 7.36 -19.66
CA GLY A 187 27.98 6.73 -19.26
C GLY A 187 27.85 5.67 -18.17
N ILE A 188 26.67 5.53 -17.55
CA ILE A 188 26.35 4.48 -16.58
C ILE A 188 25.65 3.32 -17.29
N LYS A 189 26.10 2.08 -17.01
CA LYS A 189 25.55 0.87 -17.61
C LYS A 189 25.01 -0.09 -16.55
N ILE A 190 23.75 -0.51 -16.73
CA ILE A 190 23.16 -1.58 -15.91
C ILE A 190 23.66 -2.91 -16.50
N LEU A 191 24.41 -3.68 -15.72
CA LEU A 191 25.00 -4.95 -16.14
C LEU A 191 24.11 -6.15 -15.84
N ASP A 192 23.38 -6.11 -14.72
CA ASP A 192 22.53 -7.20 -14.24
C ASP A 192 21.35 -6.65 -13.44
N GLU A 193 20.22 -7.34 -13.51
CA GLU A 193 19.01 -7.03 -12.77
C GLU A 193 18.42 -8.30 -12.19
N ARG A 194 18.20 -8.35 -10.87
CA ARG A 194 17.67 -9.55 -10.21
C ARG A 194 16.59 -9.23 -9.19
N TYR A 195 15.63 -10.13 -9.09
CA TYR A 195 14.55 -10.03 -8.12
C TYR A 195 14.97 -10.59 -6.76
N GLY A 196 14.80 -9.78 -5.70
CA GLY A 196 14.97 -10.16 -4.30
C GLY A 196 13.72 -10.75 -3.66
N MET A 197 12.61 -10.87 -4.41
CA MET A 197 11.34 -11.49 -4.00
C MET A 197 10.78 -10.95 -2.68
N ALA A 198 10.85 -9.61 -2.49
CA ALA A 198 10.42 -8.92 -1.28
C ALA A 198 11.00 -9.54 0.02
N SER A 199 12.19 -10.11 -0.06
CA SER A 199 12.88 -10.80 1.04
C SER A 199 14.28 -10.24 1.24
N ILE A 200 14.62 -9.83 2.47
CA ILE A 200 15.96 -9.35 2.82
C ILE A 200 17.00 -10.45 2.55
N ALA A 201 16.72 -11.70 2.95
CA ALA A 201 17.66 -12.81 2.78
C ALA A 201 17.90 -13.12 1.29
N GLN A 202 16.84 -13.12 0.48
CA GLN A 202 16.97 -13.35 -0.96
C GLN A 202 17.70 -12.18 -1.64
N SER A 203 17.39 -10.94 -1.25
CA SER A 203 18.05 -9.74 -1.76
C SER A 203 19.55 -9.72 -1.41
N LEU A 204 19.91 -10.15 -0.20
CA LEU A 204 21.31 -10.35 0.19
C LEU A 204 21.98 -11.38 -0.73
N SER A 205 21.37 -12.56 -0.89
CA SER A 205 21.92 -13.65 -1.71
C SER A 205 22.11 -13.25 -3.19
N VAL A 206 21.11 -12.60 -3.81
CA VAL A 206 21.24 -12.16 -5.20
C VAL A 206 22.28 -11.05 -5.35
N THR A 207 22.42 -10.17 -4.37
CA THR A 207 23.45 -9.13 -4.35
C THR A 207 24.86 -9.75 -4.27
N GLU A 208 25.08 -10.70 -3.36
CA GLU A 208 26.37 -11.41 -3.26
C GLU A 208 26.73 -12.11 -4.58
N ASN A 209 25.75 -12.73 -5.24
CA ASN A 209 25.95 -13.37 -6.53
C ASN A 209 26.33 -12.34 -7.62
N MET A 210 25.64 -11.18 -7.67
CA MET A 210 25.97 -10.10 -8.61
C MET A 210 27.35 -9.50 -8.34
N LEU A 211 27.71 -9.28 -7.07
CA LEU A 211 29.05 -8.81 -6.69
C LEU A 211 30.17 -9.79 -7.08
N THR A 212 29.86 -11.09 -7.07
CA THR A 212 30.80 -12.12 -7.50
C THR A 212 30.93 -12.20 -9.01
N ALA A 213 29.80 -12.09 -9.72
CA ALA A 213 29.77 -12.13 -11.19
C ALA A 213 30.37 -10.86 -11.84
N HIS A 214 30.30 -9.75 -11.15
CA HIS A 214 30.75 -8.44 -11.64
C HIS A 214 31.69 -7.76 -10.62
N PRO A 215 32.97 -8.19 -10.55
CA PRO A 215 33.91 -7.69 -9.53
C PRO A 215 34.25 -6.19 -9.65
N ASP A 216 33.96 -5.61 -10.82
CA ASP A 216 34.26 -4.20 -11.12
C ASP A 216 32.99 -3.32 -11.08
N LEU A 217 32.03 -3.63 -10.23
CA LEU A 217 30.84 -2.79 -10.02
C LEU A 217 31.21 -1.48 -9.32
N ASP A 218 30.56 -0.40 -9.77
CA ASP A 218 30.66 0.93 -9.19
C ASP A 218 29.44 1.29 -8.34
N GLY A 219 28.25 0.73 -8.66
CA GLY A 219 27.03 1.08 -7.97
C GLY A 219 25.95 0.00 -7.96
N ILE A 220 24.99 0.18 -7.04
CA ILE A 220 23.77 -0.66 -6.90
C ILE A 220 22.58 0.27 -6.69
N PHE A 221 21.49 -0.01 -7.41
CA PHE A 221 20.17 0.55 -7.10
C PHE A 221 19.24 -0.54 -6.58
N CYS A 222 18.40 -0.20 -5.57
CA CYS A 222 17.46 -1.11 -4.94
C CYS A 222 16.06 -0.50 -4.93
N SER A 223 15.03 -1.22 -5.38
CA SER A 223 13.70 -0.64 -5.65
C SER A 223 12.73 -0.66 -4.46
N ASN A 224 13.09 -1.28 -3.31
CA ASN A 224 12.28 -1.26 -2.08
C ASN A 224 13.12 -1.53 -0.81
N GLU A 225 12.46 -1.54 0.37
CA GLU A 225 13.09 -1.74 1.68
C GLU A 225 13.89 -3.05 1.76
N SER A 226 13.29 -4.18 1.39
CA SER A 226 13.95 -5.50 1.50
C SER A 226 15.14 -5.63 0.55
N ALA A 227 15.05 -5.08 -0.67
CA ALA A 227 16.14 -5.02 -1.62
C ALA A 227 17.29 -4.15 -1.09
N SER A 228 16.96 -2.96 -0.57
CA SER A 228 17.93 -2.02 0.01
C SER A 228 18.64 -2.61 1.21
N SER A 229 17.90 -3.23 2.13
CA SER A 229 18.44 -3.85 3.34
C SER A 229 19.35 -5.04 3.02
N GLY A 230 18.92 -5.92 2.10
CA GLY A 230 19.72 -7.08 1.70
C GLY A 230 21.01 -6.67 0.98
N ALA A 231 20.91 -5.71 0.05
CA ALA A 231 22.08 -5.20 -0.67
C ALA A 231 23.09 -4.52 0.28
N ALA A 232 22.63 -3.65 1.18
CA ALA A 232 23.51 -2.98 2.13
C ALA A 232 24.19 -3.97 3.09
N GLN A 233 23.50 -5.04 3.52
CA GLN A 233 24.08 -6.11 4.34
C GLN A 233 25.14 -6.91 3.55
N ALA A 234 24.93 -7.20 2.28
CA ALA A 234 25.92 -7.86 1.42
C ALA A 234 27.18 -6.99 1.25
N LEU A 235 27.01 -5.67 1.04
CA LEU A 235 28.12 -4.73 0.99
C LEU A 235 28.89 -4.68 2.32
N ARG A 236 28.17 -4.65 3.45
CA ARG A 236 28.77 -4.70 4.79
C ARG A 236 29.58 -5.97 5.01
N ALA A 237 29.02 -7.12 4.69
CA ALA A 237 29.69 -8.41 4.87
C ALA A 237 30.99 -8.54 4.05
N ARG A 238 31.03 -7.91 2.87
CA ARG A 238 32.21 -7.89 1.99
C ARG A 238 33.12 -6.69 2.21
N HIS A 239 32.81 -5.80 3.16
CA HIS A 239 33.50 -4.53 3.33
C HIS A 239 33.66 -3.73 2.04
N SER A 240 32.65 -3.84 1.15
CA SER A 240 32.63 -3.22 -0.17
C SER A 240 32.29 -1.74 -0.09
N LYS A 241 32.97 -0.91 -0.89
CA LYS A 241 32.74 0.54 -0.98
C LYS A 241 31.97 0.95 -2.22
N ILE A 242 31.28 0.01 -2.85
CA ILE A 242 30.37 0.25 -3.98
C ILE A 242 29.26 1.22 -3.54
N ILE A 243 28.97 2.21 -4.36
CA ILE A 243 27.91 3.19 -4.10
C ILE A 243 26.54 2.50 -4.16
N ALA A 244 25.74 2.65 -3.09
CA ALA A 244 24.40 2.10 -3.04
C ALA A 244 23.36 3.21 -2.84
N VAL A 245 22.32 3.21 -3.67
CA VAL A 245 21.11 4.03 -3.53
C VAL A 245 19.92 3.09 -3.43
N GLY A 246 19.15 3.23 -2.38
CA GLY A 246 18.00 2.37 -2.11
C GLY A 246 16.68 3.12 -2.05
N PHE A 247 15.67 2.39 -1.65
CA PHE A 247 14.30 2.90 -1.48
C PHE A 247 13.79 2.53 -0.09
N ASP A 248 12.84 3.33 0.42
CA ASP A 248 12.20 3.20 1.72
C ASP A 248 13.12 3.55 2.91
N SER A 249 12.57 3.42 4.11
CA SER A 249 13.28 3.62 5.36
C SER A 249 12.82 2.63 6.42
N SER A 250 13.76 2.18 7.23
CA SER A 250 13.51 1.39 8.44
C SER A 250 14.66 1.65 9.43
N PRO A 251 14.51 1.31 10.71
CA PRO A 251 15.61 1.43 11.66
C PRO A 251 16.90 0.75 11.19
N MET A 252 16.75 -0.41 10.53
CA MET A 252 17.91 -1.13 9.94
C MET A 252 18.55 -0.32 8.81
N LEU A 253 17.77 0.20 7.86
CA LEU A 253 18.29 1.00 6.74
C LEU A 253 18.97 2.28 7.22
N LEU A 254 18.38 2.95 8.21
CA LEU A 254 18.99 4.15 8.81
C LEU A 254 20.33 3.85 9.47
N SER A 255 20.44 2.72 10.21
CA SER A 255 21.71 2.26 10.78
C SER A 255 22.73 1.96 9.69
N LEU A 256 22.35 1.21 8.65
CA LEU A 256 23.24 0.88 7.53
C LEU A 256 23.70 2.14 6.76
N MET A 257 22.86 3.17 6.67
CA MET A 257 23.23 4.45 6.07
C MET A 257 24.20 5.22 6.95
N GLN A 258 23.97 5.27 8.26
CA GLN A 258 24.91 5.89 9.23
C GLN A 258 26.26 5.18 9.27
N GLU A 259 26.30 3.86 9.10
CA GLU A 259 27.51 3.07 8.97
C GLU A 259 28.21 3.23 7.59
N GLY A 260 27.55 3.84 6.61
CA GLY A 260 28.09 4.11 5.28
C GLY A 260 28.00 2.92 4.30
N TRP A 261 27.09 1.96 4.54
CA TRP A 261 26.86 0.82 3.64
C TRP A 261 25.79 1.08 2.59
N ILE A 262 24.99 2.13 2.76
CA ILE A 262 24.09 2.69 1.75
C ILE A 262 24.24 4.21 1.78
N ASN A 263 24.32 4.84 0.63
CA ASN A 263 24.68 6.26 0.54
C ASN A 263 23.47 7.19 0.59
N SER A 264 22.32 6.72 0.11
CA SER A 264 21.08 7.49 0.08
C SER A 264 19.89 6.56 -0.07
N LEU A 265 18.72 7.04 0.37
CA LEU A 265 17.44 6.37 0.26
C LEU A 265 16.43 7.31 -0.38
N VAL A 266 15.58 6.81 -1.24
CA VAL A 266 14.36 7.50 -1.66
C VAL A 266 13.25 7.04 -0.74
N ILE A 267 12.74 7.93 0.10
CA ILE A 267 11.76 7.59 1.13
C ILE A 267 10.34 7.99 0.73
N GLN A 268 9.38 7.22 1.20
CA GLN A 268 7.95 7.43 1.07
C GLN A 268 7.35 7.95 2.37
N ASP A 269 6.09 8.37 2.33
CA ASP A 269 5.31 8.70 3.53
C ASP A 269 4.16 7.67 3.70
N PRO A 270 4.46 6.47 4.25
CA PRO A 270 3.48 5.42 4.40
C PRO A 270 2.37 5.78 5.40
N PHE A 271 2.66 6.56 6.44
CA PHE A 271 1.65 7.02 7.38
C PHE A 271 0.60 7.89 6.67
N ARG A 272 1.04 8.88 5.93
CA ARG A 272 0.15 9.74 5.15
C ARG A 272 -0.58 8.98 4.05
N MET A 273 0.05 7.97 3.47
CA MET A 273 -0.59 7.11 2.46
C MET A 273 -1.79 6.37 3.06
N GLY A 274 -1.62 5.74 4.23
CA GLY A 274 -2.70 5.05 4.94
C GLY A 274 -3.82 6.00 5.36
N GLU A 275 -3.48 7.15 5.94
CA GLU A 275 -4.43 8.20 6.32
C GLU A 275 -5.24 8.68 5.12
N THR A 276 -4.58 8.97 3.99
CA THR A 276 -5.22 9.46 2.78
C THR A 276 -6.11 8.39 2.15
N ALA A 277 -5.63 7.15 2.01
CA ALA A 277 -6.40 6.06 1.41
C ALA A 277 -7.69 5.76 2.20
N PHE A 278 -7.61 5.74 3.54
CA PHE A 278 -8.79 5.55 4.39
C PHE A 278 -9.75 6.74 4.31
N THR A 279 -9.23 7.96 4.34
CA THR A 279 -10.05 9.19 4.18
C THR A 279 -10.81 9.18 2.85
N GLU A 280 -10.17 8.80 1.74
CA GLU A 280 -10.84 8.71 0.44
C GLU A 280 -11.89 7.60 0.40
N ALA A 281 -11.70 6.50 1.14
CA ALA A 281 -12.74 5.48 1.31
C ALA A 281 -13.97 6.03 2.05
N VAL A 282 -13.76 6.78 3.11
CA VAL A 282 -14.86 7.43 3.86
C VAL A 282 -15.60 8.44 2.98
N LYS A 283 -14.90 9.29 2.23
CA LYS A 283 -15.52 10.24 1.28
C LYS A 283 -16.35 9.52 0.22
N ALA A 284 -15.83 8.41 -0.31
CA ALA A 284 -16.58 7.60 -1.28
C ALA A 284 -17.89 7.05 -0.70
N LEU A 285 -17.90 6.65 0.58
CA LEU A 285 -19.11 6.22 1.31
C LEU A 285 -20.10 7.35 1.53
N GLN A 286 -19.63 8.57 1.73
CA GLN A 286 -20.44 9.79 1.87
C GLN A 286 -20.99 10.30 0.53
N GLY A 287 -20.60 9.65 -0.58
CA GLY A 287 -21.00 10.07 -1.93
C GLY A 287 -20.27 11.32 -2.42
N GLU A 288 -19.18 11.69 -1.78
CA GLU A 288 -18.34 12.81 -2.20
C GLU A 288 -17.57 12.50 -3.46
N LYS A 289 -17.23 13.53 -4.22
CA LYS A 289 -16.38 13.41 -5.40
C LYS A 289 -14.93 13.31 -4.97
N THR A 290 -14.31 12.17 -5.24
CA THR A 290 -12.88 11.92 -4.97
C THR A 290 -12.04 12.11 -6.23
N PRO A 291 -10.78 12.55 -6.13
CA PRO A 291 -9.84 12.57 -7.26
C PRO A 291 -9.57 11.14 -7.74
N LYS A 292 -9.40 10.95 -9.05
CA LYS A 292 -9.04 9.61 -9.58
C LYS A 292 -7.65 9.15 -9.12
N LYS A 293 -6.71 10.09 -8.94
CA LYS A 293 -5.33 9.82 -8.50
C LYS A 293 -4.85 10.86 -7.50
N ILE A 294 -4.17 10.42 -6.47
CA ILE A 294 -3.47 11.25 -5.48
C ILE A 294 -2.05 10.71 -5.36
N PHE A 295 -1.08 11.49 -5.80
CA PHE A 295 0.32 11.13 -5.66
C PHE A 295 0.97 11.90 -4.52
N LEU A 296 1.62 11.16 -3.63
CA LEU A 296 2.44 11.69 -2.54
C LEU A 296 3.89 11.84 -3.05
N PRO A 297 4.56 12.96 -2.76
CA PRO A 297 5.93 13.15 -3.22
C PRO A 297 6.88 12.20 -2.50
N PRO A 298 7.82 11.54 -3.21
CA PRO A 298 8.97 10.91 -2.59
C PRO A 298 9.99 11.95 -2.14
N HIS A 299 10.86 11.61 -1.19
CA HIS A 299 11.93 12.48 -0.74
C HIS A 299 13.29 11.76 -0.77
N LEU A 300 14.33 12.46 -1.18
CA LEU A 300 15.68 11.93 -1.08
C LEU A 300 16.19 12.12 0.35
N LEU A 301 16.69 11.04 0.94
CA LEU A 301 17.31 10.99 2.25
C LEU A 301 18.80 10.66 2.13
N ASP A 302 19.65 11.45 2.77
CA ASP A 302 21.07 11.17 2.95
C ASP A 302 21.56 11.68 4.30
N MET A 303 22.85 11.53 4.60
CA MET A 303 23.43 11.99 5.85
C MET A 303 23.39 13.51 6.04
N GLY A 304 23.19 14.28 4.95
CA GLY A 304 23.13 15.74 5.00
C GLY A 304 21.78 16.27 5.53
N ASN A 305 20.69 15.54 5.27
CA ASN A 305 19.33 15.95 5.66
C ASN A 305 18.65 14.99 6.67
N LEU A 306 19.36 13.97 7.13
CA LEU A 306 18.83 12.98 8.07
C LEU A 306 18.20 13.63 9.32
N HIS A 307 18.73 14.75 9.79
CA HIS A 307 18.29 15.43 11.01
C HIS A 307 17.29 16.58 10.75
N ASP A 308 16.86 16.78 9.51
CA ASP A 308 15.86 17.78 9.20
C ASP A 308 14.52 17.45 9.89
N PRO A 309 13.87 18.42 10.58
CA PRO A 309 12.65 18.16 11.34
C PRO A 309 11.52 17.54 10.51
N ALA A 310 11.37 17.95 9.24
CA ALA A 310 10.35 17.39 8.35
C ALA A 310 10.64 15.93 7.99
N ILE A 311 11.90 15.59 7.75
CA ILE A 311 12.36 14.22 7.50
C ILE A 311 12.17 13.36 8.76
N GLN A 312 12.57 13.86 9.93
CA GLN A 312 12.40 13.14 11.20
C GLN A 312 10.93 12.84 11.51
N ALA A 313 10.03 13.78 11.25
CA ALA A 313 8.60 13.57 11.43
C ALA A 313 8.04 12.48 10.50
N GLN A 314 8.55 12.37 9.27
CA GLN A 314 8.18 11.34 8.31
C GLN A 314 8.77 9.96 8.69
N LEU A 315 10.02 9.93 9.19
CA LEU A 315 10.70 8.70 9.59
C LEU A 315 10.15 8.09 10.88
N HIS A 316 9.58 8.90 11.76
CA HIS A 316 9.16 8.51 13.11
C HIS A 316 7.71 8.91 13.41
N PRO A 317 6.73 8.41 12.65
CA PRO A 317 5.33 8.59 13.02
C PRO A 317 5.05 7.90 14.37
N ASP A 318 4.14 8.45 15.16
CA ASP A 318 3.78 7.88 16.47
C ASP A 318 2.91 6.62 16.31
N LEU A 319 3.54 5.50 15.99
CA LEU A 319 2.88 4.21 15.79
C LEU A 319 2.18 3.73 17.07
N LYS A 320 2.81 3.94 18.24
CA LYS A 320 2.24 3.49 19.53
C LYS A 320 0.91 4.15 19.84
N LYS A 321 0.75 5.41 19.46
CA LYS A 321 -0.50 6.14 19.66
C LYS A 321 -1.69 5.49 18.97
N TYR A 322 -1.47 4.88 17.80
CA TYR A 322 -2.55 4.38 16.94
C TYR A 322 -2.68 2.85 16.97
N LEU A 323 -1.58 2.13 17.13
CA LEU A 323 -1.59 0.67 17.12
C LEU A 323 -1.52 0.04 18.52
N GLY A 324 -1.29 0.84 19.55
CA GLY A 324 -1.02 0.35 20.91
C GLY A 324 0.44 -0.08 21.09
N SER A 325 0.80 -0.43 22.34
CA SER A 325 2.08 -1.10 22.61
C SER A 325 1.92 -2.58 22.24
N GLU A 326 2.82 -3.13 21.43
CA GLU A 326 3.06 -4.58 21.45
C GLU A 326 3.67 -4.89 22.84
N ASP A 327 2.84 -5.38 23.78
CA ASP A 327 3.28 -5.96 25.05
C ASP A 327 3.60 -7.46 24.85
#